data_f76d9db24912a580b6541c2c3593043b
#
_entry.id   f76d9db24912a580b6541c2c3593043b
#
_cell.length_a   1.000
_cell.length_b   1.000
_cell.length_c   1.000
_cell.angle_alpha   90.00
_cell.angle_beta   90.00
_cell.angle_gamma   90.00
#
_symmetry.space_group_name_H-M   'P 1'
#
loop_
_entity.id
_entity.type
_entity.pdbx_description
1 polymer ?
#
loop_
_entity_poly.entity_id
_entity_poly.type
_entity_poly.pdbx_seq_one_letter_code
_entity_poly.pdbx_strand_id
1 'polypeptide(L)'
;MNIKNALLNFSKENIGNLSSIYKWPINLDHLPIKLNISGDDSYEKNIDLRFQLHSSYLDSKTFEEKYSLIKWYIYNWGGVKTNNQETLELYTSSSPQELIDRGSQGIASWSKALSIINPIEYAIYDARVAMSINALQIIHDVDSHEYYPPLLSRNKTINSCKEQIKTTVKQWKKAKDTEFYQNYLNLLKEVANDLGNNATHHDIEMLLFAYAEELAMLAANHQNNLS
;
A
#
# COMPACT_ATOMS: atom_id res chain seq x y z
N MET A 1 -1.10 12.02 21.01
CA MET A 1 -0.21 10.96 20.40
C MET A 1 -0.06 11.25 18.91
N ASN A 2 1.12 11.08 18.29
CA ASN A 2 1.29 11.26 16.84
C ASN A 2 0.96 9.99 16.05
N ILE A 3 0.83 10.09 14.72
CA ILE A 3 0.47 8.96 13.84
C ILE A 3 1.49 7.81 13.91
N LYS A 4 2.80 8.10 14.04
CA LYS A 4 3.83 7.08 14.17
C LYS A 4 3.58 6.20 15.41
N ASN A 5 3.29 6.81 16.55
CA ASN A 5 3.01 6.08 17.79
C ASN A 5 1.68 5.30 17.72
N ALA A 6 0.66 5.86 17.07
CA ALA A 6 -0.61 5.18 16.85
C ALA A 6 -0.40 3.90 15.99
N LEU A 7 0.33 4.03 14.88
CA LEU A 7 0.64 2.91 13.99
C LEU A 7 1.57 1.90 14.67
N LEU A 8 2.56 2.34 15.45
CA LEU A 8 3.46 1.44 16.19
C LEU A 8 2.70 0.61 17.23
N ASN A 9 1.81 1.24 18.00
CA ASN A 9 1.01 0.52 18.99
C ASN A 9 0.08 -0.49 18.31
N PHE A 10 -0.63 -0.07 17.27
CA PHE A 10 -1.44 -0.97 16.46
C PHE A 10 -0.63 -2.15 15.89
N SER A 11 0.58 -1.88 15.39
CA SER A 11 1.46 -2.92 14.84
C SER A 11 1.93 -3.90 15.93
N LYS A 12 2.30 -3.43 17.11
CA LYS A 12 2.69 -4.29 18.25
C LYS A 12 1.58 -5.27 18.65
N GLU A 13 0.34 -4.82 18.63
CA GLU A 13 -0.81 -5.64 19.02
C GLU A 13 -1.19 -6.66 17.94
N ASN A 14 -0.95 -6.36 16.66
CA ASN A 14 -1.57 -7.09 15.56
C ASN A 14 -0.59 -7.81 14.63
N ILE A 15 0.71 -7.51 14.66
CA ILE A 15 1.67 -8.08 13.71
C ILE A 15 1.74 -9.62 13.77
N GLY A 16 1.56 -10.20 14.95
CA GLY A 16 1.51 -11.65 15.12
C GLY A 16 0.34 -12.34 14.42
N ASN A 17 -0.69 -11.58 14.03
CA ASN A 17 -1.86 -12.10 13.33
C ASN A 17 -1.70 -12.04 11.81
N LEU A 18 -0.66 -11.40 11.26
CA LEU A 18 -0.53 -11.07 9.85
C LEU A 18 -0.68 -12.30 8.94
N SER A 19 -0.04 -13.41 9.25
CA SER A 19 -0.16 -14.69 8.54
C SER A 19 -1.61 -15.21 8.46
N SER A 20 -2.39 -14.97 9.50
CA SER A 20 -3.77 -15.44 9.58
C SER A 20 -4.78 -14.52 8.91
N ILE A 21 -4.54 -13.20 8.90
CA ILE A 21 -5.50 -12.19 8.42
C ILE A 21 -5.23 -11.72 6.99
N TYR A 22 -3.98 -11.71 6.53
CA TYR A 22 -3.65 -11.30 5.18
C TYR A 22 -4.12 -12.36 4.17
N LYS A 23 -5.10 -12.03 3.34
CA LYS A 23 -5.80 -12.98 2.44
C LYS A 23 -5.84 -12.45 1.00
N TRP A 24 -4.71 -11.99 0.47
CA TRP A 24 -4.65 -11.61 -0.94
C TRP A 24 -4.25 -12.78 -1.82
N PRO A 25 -5.14 -13.29 -2.69
CA PRO A 25 -4.86 -14.47 -3.50
C PRO A 25 -3.85 -14.16 -4.60
N ILE A 26 -2.97 -15.11 -4.88
CA ILE A 26 -2.08 -15.08 -6.03
C ILE A 26 -2.66 -15.99 -7.11
N ASN A 27 -2.96 -15.42 -8.27
CA ASN A 27 -3.24 -16.15 -9.48
C ASN A 27 -2.12 -15.86 -10.50
N LEU A 28 -1.35 -16.87 -10.86
CA LEU A 28 -0.20 -16.75 -11.77
C LEU A 28 -0.61 -16.80 -13.25
N ASP A 29 -1.90 -16.84 -13.56
CA ASP A 29 -2.38 -16.80 -14.93
C ASP A 29 -1.82 -15.56 -15.66
N HIS A 30 -1.42 -15.78 -16.91
CA HIS A 30 -0.84 -14.74 -17.76
C HIS A 30 0.46 -14.10 -17.24
N LEU A 31 1.09 -14.66 -16.21
CA LEU A 31 2.43 -14.24 -15.82
C LEU A 31 3.42 -14.56 -16.95
N PRO A 32 4.22 -13.58 -17.43
CA PRO A 32 5.09 -13.79 -18.61
C PRO A 32 6.30 -14.69 -18.33
N ILE A 33 6.50 -15.08 -17.08
CA ILE A 33 7.62 -15.91 -16.61
C ILE A 33 7.10 -17.06 -15.75
N LYS A 34 7.93 -18.06 -15.48
CA LYS A 34 7.62 -19.12 -14.53
C LYS A 34 8.22 -18.75 -13.17
N LEU A 35 7.38 -18.72 -12.15
CA LEU A 35 7.79 -18.56 -10.76
C LEU A 35 7.38 -19.78 -9.95
N ASN A 36 8.18 -20.06 -8.92
CA ASN A 36 7.86 -21.07 -7.92
C ASN A 36 7.70 -20.36 -6.58
N ILE A 37 6.47 -19.96 -6.26
CA ILE A 37 6.15 -19.17 -5.09
C ILE A 37 6.20 -20.04 -3.84
N SER A 38 7.02 -19.62 -2.88
CA SER A 38 7.23 -20.27 -1.58
C SER A 38 6.44 -19.55 -0.48
N GLY A 39 6.25 -20.25 0.64
CA GLY A 39 5.58 -19.74 1.83
C GLY A 39 4.43 -20.62 2.29
N ASP A 40 4.13 -20.61 3.57
CA ASP A 40 3.08 -21.44 4.17
C ASP A 40 1.70 -20.75 4.08
N ASP A 41 1.68 -19.43 4.08
CA ASP A 41 0.45 -18.64 4.05
C ASP A 41 0.42 -17.60 2.91
N SER A 42 -0.67 -16.83 2.85
CA SER A 42 -0.88 -15.81 1.82
C SER A 42 0.07 -14.63 1.96
N TYR A 43 0.47 -14.28 3.20
CA TYR A 43 1.40 -13.20 3.47
C TYR A 43 2.80 -13.55 2.94
N GLU A 44 3.37 -14.68 3.37
CA GLU A 44 4.69 -15.14 2.93
C GLU A 44 4.77 -15.30 1.42
N LYS A 45 3.76 -15.92 0.81
CA LYS A 45 3.67 -16.08 -0.65
C LYS A 45 3.67 -14.74 -1.39
N ASN A 46 3.02 -13.71 -0.86
CA ASN A 46 3.02 -12.39 -1.50
C ASN A 46 4.35 -11.65 -1.33
N ILE A 47 5.04 -11.85 -0.21
CA ILE A 47 6.41 -11.36 -0.03
C ILE A 47 7.35 -12.04 -1.04
N ASP A 48 7.31 -13.36 -1.11
CA ASP A 48 8.15 -14.14 -2.04
C ASP A 48 7.87 -13.76 -3.50
N LEU A 49 6.60 -13.64 -3.89
CA LEU A 49 6.21 -13.15 -5.22
C LEU A 49 6.86 -11.81 -5.55
N ARG A 50 6.81 -10.84 -4.63
CA ARG A 50 7.37 -9.50 -4.83
C ARG A 50 8.88 -9.55 -5.09
N PHE A 51 9.62 -10.35 -4.31
CA PHE A 51 11.06 -10.50 -4.48
C PHE A 51 11.44 -11.31 -5.72
N GLN A 52 10.70 -12.35 -6.08
CA GLN A 52 10.94 -13.09 -7.33
C GLN A 52 10.65 -12.22 -8.56
N LEU A 53 9.60 -11.40 -8.53
CA LEU A 53 9.33 -10.43 -9.60
C LEU A 53 10.44 -9.37 -9.69
N HIS A 54 10.97 -8.90 -8.55
CA HIS A 54 12.11 -8.00 -8.52
C HIS A 54 13.34 -8.62 -9.18
N SER A 55 13.70 -9.84 -8.80
CA SER A 55 14.82 -10.55 -9.41
C SER A 55 14.63 -10.67 -10.93
N SER A 56 13.44 -11.07 -11.36
CA SER A 56 13.11 -11.19 -12.77
C SER A 56 13.14 -9.84 -13.51
N TYR A 57 12.73 -8.75 -12.84
CA TYR A 57 12.83 -7.40 -13.38
C TYR A 57 14.28 -6.97 -13.60
N LEU A 58 15.19 -7.29 -12.66
CA LEU A 58 16.61 -7.01 -12.79
C LEU A 58 17.27 -7.84 -13.92
N ASP A 59 16.84 -9.08 -14.09
CA ASP A 59 17.33 -9.98 -15.12
C ASP A 59 16.81 -9.64 -16.53
N SER A 60 15.71 -8.90 -16.62
CA SER A 60 15.09 -8.47 -17.89
C SER A 60 16.05 -7.63 -18.73
N LYS A 61 16.22 -8.01 -19.99
CA LYS A 61 17.15 -7.35 -20.92
C LYS A 61 16.47 -6.35 -21.84
N THR A 62 15.16 -6.48 -22.03
CA THR A 62 14.38 -5.63 -22.94
C THR A 62 13.34 -4.82 -22.18
N PHE A 63 12.86 -3.75 -22.81
CA PHE A 63 11.73 -2.97 -22.31
C PHE A 63 10.47 -3.82 -22.21
N GLU A 64 10.21 -4.65 -23.20
CA GLU A 64 9.00 -5.51 -23.28
C GLU A 64 8.93 -6.52 -22.16
N GLU A 65 10.06 -7.09 -21.75
CA GLU A 65 10.13 -7.98 -20.58
C GLU A 65 9.75 -7.24 -19.29
N LYS A 66 10.34 -6.08 -19.03
CA LYS A 66 10.03 -5.23 -17.87
C LYS A 66 8.57 -4.77 -17.88
N TYR A 67 8.10 -4.30 -19.02
CA TYR A 67 6.71 -3.87 -19.22
C TYR A 67 5.73 -4.98 -18.91
N SER A 68 5.99 -6.19 -19.40
CA SER A 68 5.13 -7.34 -19.18
C SER A 68 5.00 -7.72 -17.71
N LEU A 69 6.10 -7.67 -16.93
CA LEU A 69 6.11 -7.90 -15.49
C LEU A 69 5.30 -6.82 -14.73
N ILE A 70 5.58 -5.54 -15.01
CA ILE A 70 4.88 -4.41 -14.38
C ILE A 70 3.38 -4.46 -14.72
N LYS A 71 3.02 -4.67 -15.99
CA LYS A 71 1.64 -4.81 -16.42
C LYS A 71 0.93 -5.94 -15.70
N TRP A 72 1.55 -7.13 -15.64
CA TRP A 72 0.97 -8.28 -14.96
C TRP A 72 0.74 -7.96 -13.46
N TYR A 73 1.71 -7.38 -12.79
CA TYR A 73 1.60 -7.07 -11.37
C TYR A 73 0.51 -6.04 -11.08
N ILE A 74 0.37 -5.01 -11.91
CA ILE A 74 -0.68 -4.01 -11.78
C ILE A 74 -2.07 -4.59 -12.13
N TYR A 75 -2.18 -5.31 -13.24
CA TYR A 75 -3.46 -5.76 -13.80
C TYR A 75 -3.98 -7.04 -13.19
N ASN A 76 -3.13 -8.08 -13.18
CA ASN A 76 -3.54 -9.43 -12.80
C ASN A 76 -3.50 -9.56 -11.28
N TRP A 77 -2.36 -9.29 -10.67
CA TRP A 77 -2.24 -9.36 -9.22
C TRP A 77 -2.96 -8.20 -8.52
N GLY A 78 -2.71 -6.97 -8.90
CA GLY A 78 -3.28 -5.76 -8.25
C GLY A 78 -4.70 -5.43 -8.68
N GLY A 79 -5.20 -6.05 -9.75
CA GLY A 79 -6.55 -5.87 -10.27
C GLY A 79 -6.88 -4.48 -10.80
N VAL A 80 -5.90 -3.61 -11.07
CA VAL A 80 -6.11 -2.26 -11.59
C VAL A 80 -6.07 -2.30 -13.12
N LYS A 81 -7.24 -2.38 -13.75
CA LYS A 81 -7.38 -2.56 -15.21
C LYS A 81 -7.70 -1.27 -15.98
N THR A 82 -7.64 -0.12 -15.33
CA THR A 82 -8.03 1.17 -15.92
C THR A 82 -6.88 1.90 -16.61
N ASN A 83 -5.63 1.46 -16.43
CA ASN A 83 -4.50 2.07 -17.09
C ASN A 83 -4.49 1.70 -18.58
N ASN A 84 -4.29 2.67 -19.47
CA ASN A 84 -4.03 2.41 -20.88
C ASN A 84 -2.56 1.99 -21.10
N GLN A 85 -2.23 1.61 -22.34
CA GLN A 85 -0.89 1.16 -22.70
C GLN A 85 0.17 2.24 -22.43
N GLU A 86 -0.07 3.48 -22.84
CA GLU A 86 0.86 4.63 -22.67
C GLU A 86 1.18 4.86 -21.19
N THR A 87 0.18 4.74 -20.31
CA THR A 87 0.37 4.87 -18.86
C THR A 87 1.26 3.77 -18.30
N LEU A 88 1.11 2.53 -18.76
CA LEU A 88 1.95 1.41 -18.31
C LEU A 88 3.38 1.51 -18.87
N GLU A 89 3.52 1.96 -20.12
CA GLU A 89 4.84 2.25 -20.71
C GLU A 89 5.56 3.34 -19.92
N LEU A 90 4.84 4.40 -19.54
CA LEU A 90 5.38 5.45 -18.68
C LEU A 90 5.84 4.88 -17.33
N TYR A 91 5.05 4.02 -16.67
CA TYR A 91 5.45 3.41 -15.39
C TYR A 91 6.65 2.47 -15.52
N THR A 92 6.89 1.95 -16.73
CA THR A 92 8.02 1.05 -17.02
C THR A 92 9.30 1.84 -17.34
N SER A 93 9.18 2.98 -18.03
CA SER A 93 10.30 3.76 -18.52
C SER A 93 10.78 4.88 -17.60
N SER A 94 9.89 5.35 -16.72
CA SER A 94 10.22 6.45 -15.80
C SER A 94 11.14 5.98 -14.68
N SER A 95 12.00 6.90 -14.24
CA SER A 95 12.74 6.73 -13.00
C SER A 95 11.80 6.72 -11.78
N PRO A 96 12.20 6.14 -10.65
CA PRO A 96 11.40 6.19 -9.44
C PRO A 96 11.00 7.62 -9.02
N GLN A 97 11.90 8.58 -9.15
CA GLN A 97 11.60 9.97 -8.78
C GLN A 97 10.54 10.59 -9.69
N GLU A 98 10.59 10.36 -11.00
CA GLU A 98 9.56 10.84 -11.93
C GLU A 98 8.18 10.26 -11.62
N LEU A 99 8.10 9.00 -11.12
CA LEU A 99 6.85 8.42 -10.67
C LEU A 99 6.36 9.05 -9.36
N ILE A 100 7.25 9.30 -8.41
CA ILE A 100 6.94 9.96 -7.13
C ILE A 100 6.47 11.41 -7.37
N ASP A 101 7.07 12.12 -8.31
CA ASP A 101 6.70 13.48 -8.66
C ASP A 101 5.30 13.61 -9.28
N ARG A 102 4.69 12.49 -9.68
CA ARG A 102 3.26 12.45 -10.09
C ARG A 102 2.30 12.60 -8.93
N GLY A 103 2.77 12.51 -7.71
CA GLY A 103 1.97 12.61 -6.52
C GLY A 103 0.86 11.56 -6.44
N SER A 104 -0.33 11.97 -6.05
CA SER A 104 -1.48 11.06 -5.91
C SER A 104 -2.02 10.51 -7.23
N GLN A 105 -1.64 11.11 -8.36
CA GLN A 105 -2.14 10.70 -9.67
C GLN A 105 -1.61 9.33 -10.09
N GLY A 106 -2.49 8.33 -10.12
CA GLY A 106 -2.17 6.96 -10.52
C GLY A 106 -1.37 6.15 -9.50
N ILE A 107 -1.22 6.65 -8.26
CA ILE A 107 -0.37 6.06 -7.23
C ILE A 107 -0.69 4.59 -6.94
N ALA A 108 -1.95 4.18 -6.96
CA ALA A 108 -2.32 2.77 -6.76
C ALA A 108 -1.69 1.81 -7.80
N SER A 109 -1.23 2.35 -8.93
CA SER A 109 -0.56 1.59 -9.99
C SER A 109 0.94 1.79 -9.96
N TRP A 110 1.43 3.05 -9.98
CA TRP A 110 2.86 3.28 -10.05
C TRP A 110 3.59 2.86 -8.76
N SER A 111 2.94 2.91 -7.57
CA SER A 111 3.55 2.36 -6.35
C SER A 111 3.72 0.84 -6.40
N LYS A 112 2.81 0.12 -7.11
CA LYS A 112 3.00 -1.31 -7.40
C LYS A 112 4.19 -1.55 -8.32
N ALA A 113 4.36 -0.73 -9.38
CA ALA A 113 5.55 -0.82 -10.21
C ALA A 113 6.83 -0.61 -9.38
N LEU A 114 6.87 0.46 -8.57
CA LEU A 114 8.02 0.74 -7.69
C LEU A 114 8.30 -0.41 -6.72
N SER A 115 7.28 -1.06 -6.16
CA SER A 115 7.45 -2.14 -5.19
C SER A 115 8.07 -3.42 -5.78
N ILE A 116 8.06 -3.61 -7.10
CA ILE A 116 8.83 -4.67 -7.77
C ILE A 116 10.13 -4.17 -8.40
N ILE A 117 10.22 -2.88 -8.74
CA ILE A 117 11.48 -2.27 -9.21
C ILE A 117 12.52 -2.26 -8.09
N ASN A 118 12.12 -1.89 -6.87
CA ASN A 118 12.97 -1.95 -5.69
C ASN A 118 12.13 -2.17 -4.42
N PRO A 119 11.85 -3.41 -4.03
CA PRO A 119 11.04 -3.74 -2.86
C PRO A 119 11.68 -3.30 -1.54
N ILE A 120 13.00 -3.11 -1.48
CA ILE A 120 13.68 -2.67 -0.26
C ILE A 120 13.35 -1.19 0.03
N GLU A 121 13.14 -0.39 -1.01
CA GLU A 121 12.87 1.04 -0.86
C GLU A 121 11.39 1.40 -0.87
N TYR A 122 10.56 0.70 -1.65
CA TYR A 122 9.22 1.12 -1.97
C TYR A 122 8.14 0.17 -1.48
N ALA A 123 7.02 0.73 -1.03
CA ALA A 123 5.83 0.04 -0.58
C ALA A 123 4.62 0.41 -1.46
N ILE A 124 3.60 -0.42 -1.46
CA ILE A 124 2.35 -0.13 -2.18
C ILE A 124 1.53 0.87 -1.37
N TYR A 125 1.01 1.89 -2.07
CA TYR A 125 0.01 2.80 -1.55
C TYR A 125 -1.30 2.61 -2.32
N ASP A 126 -2.31 2.08 -1.68
CA ASP A 126 -3.63 1.86 -2.28
C ASP A 126 -4.77 2.37 -1.39
N ALA A 127 -6.01 2.13 -1.83
CA ALA A 127 -7.18 2.61 -1.12
C ALA A 127 -7.34 2.00 0.29
N ARG A 128 -6.88 0.76 0.50
CA ARG A 128 -6.93 0.10 1.80
C ARG A 128 -5.92 0.72 2.76
N VAL A 129 -4.68 0.84 2.31
CA VAL A 129 -3.60 1.45 3.10
C VAL A 129 -3.93 2.90 3.45
N ALA A 130 -4.36 3.70 2.48
CA ALA A 130 -4.78 5.10 2.71
C ALA A 130 -5.90 5.20 3.75
N MET A 131 -6.90 4.31 3.66
CA MET A 131 -8.01 4.26 4.62
C MET A 131 -7.51 3.91 6.02
N SER A 132 -6.67 2.89 6.16
CA SER A 132 -6.15 2.45 7.46
C SER A 132 -5.36 3.53 8.18
N ILE A 133 -4.48 4.24 7.47
CA ILE A 133 -3.68 5.31 8.08
C ILE A 133 -4.60 6.47 8.54
N ASN A 134 -5.56 6.87 7.72
CA ASN A 134 -6.51 7.92 8.11
C ASN A 134 -7.42 7.45 9.25
N ALA A 135 -7.86 6.20 9.25
CA ALA A 135 -8.69 5.63 10.31
C ALA A 135 -7.96 5.57 11.66
N LEU A 136 -6.70 5.15 11.68
CA LEU A 136 -5.89 5.10 12.90
C LEU A 136 -5.75 6.49 13.53
N GLN A 137 -5.60 7.54 12.73
CA GLN A 137 -5.54 8.91 13.25
C GLN A 137 -6.85 9.34 13.94
N ILE A 138 -8.00 8.91 13.40
CA ILE A 138 -9.32 9.18 14.01
C ILE A 138 -9.49 8.38 15.28
N ILE A 139 -9.25 7.06 15.24
CA ILE A 139 -9.48 6.14 16.36
C ILE A 139 -8.64 6.54 17.58
N HIS A 140 -7.42 7.01 17.35
CA HIS A 140 -6.48 7.36 18.41
C HIS A 140 -6.46 8.86 18.74
N ASP A 141 -7.30 9.66 18.12
CA ASP A 141 -7.39 11.13 18.33
C ASP A 141 -5.99 11.77 18.37
N VAL A 142 -5.22 11.61 17.28
CA VAL A 142 -3.83 12.08 17.25
C VAL A 142 -3.75 13.61 17.32
N ASP A 143 -2.73 14.13 18.01
CA ASP A 143 -2.57 15.58 18.27
C ASP A 143 -2.37 16.40 16.98
N SER A 144 -1.75 15.80 15.97
CA SER A 144 -1.47 16.44 14.67
C SER A 144 -1.80 15.49 13.54
N HIS A 145 -2.91 15.74 12.89
CA HIS A 145 -3.38 14.91 11.78
C HIS A 145 -2.65 15.24 10.49
N GLU A 146 -2.26 14.19 9.76
CA GLU A 146 -1.68 14.25 8.43
C GLU A 146 -2.62 13.65 7.40
N TYR A 147 -2.85 14.38 6.31
CA TYR A 147 -3.73 13.93 5.25
C TYR A 147 -3.03 12.92 4.33
N TYR A 148 -3.50 11.69 4.34
CA TYR A 148 -3.12 10.67 3.36
C TYR A 148 -4.23 10.59 2.30
N PRO A 149 -3.93 10.90 1.01
CA PRO A 149 -4.93 10.97 -0.05
C PRO A 149 -5.77 9.70 -0.15
N PRO A 150 -7.10 9.76 0.15
CA PRO A 150 -7.96 8.60 0.04
C PRO A 150 -8.26 8.28 -1.42
N LEU A 151 -8.07 7.03 -1.81
CA LEU A 151 -8.27 6.57 -3.17
C LEU A 151 -9.64 5.93 -3.38
N LEU A 152 -10.04 5.75 -4.64
CA LEU A 152 -11.20 4.96 -4.99
C LEU A 152 -10.93 3.47 -4.73
N SER A 153 -11.89 2.79 -4.11
CA SER A 153 -11.83 1.36 -3.83
C SER A 153 -12.98 0.63 -4.52
N ARG A 154 -12.76 -0.63 -4.89
CA ARG A 154 -13.85 -1.55 -5.27
C ARG A 154 -14.57 -2.13 -4.05
N ASN A 155 -13.97 -2.00 -2.88
CA ASN A 155 -14.54 -2.46 -1.63
C ASN A 155 -15.64 -1.48 -1.16
N LYS A 156 -16.87 -1.98 -1.03
CA LYS A 156 -18.04 -1.18 -0.66
C LYS A 156 -17.94 -0.61 0.76
N THR A 157 -17.46 -1.41 1.70
CA THR A 157 -17.27 -0.98 3.10
C THR A 157 -16.30 0.19 3.18
N ILE A 158 -15.14 0.08 2.55
CA ILE A 158 -14.13 1.15 2.52
C ILE A 158 -14.70 2.42 1.88
N ASN A 159 -15.42 2.31 0.76
CA ASN A 159 -16.02 3.48 0.12
C ASN A 159 -17.11 4.14 1.00
N SER A 160 -17.96 3.36 1.65
CA SER A 160 -18.99 3.88 2.56
C SER A 160 -18.36 4.60 3.76
N CYS A 161 -17.42 3.97 4.45
CA CYS A 161 -16.73 4.57 5.59
C CYS A 161 -15.91 5.81 5.17
N LYS A 162 -15.26 5.77 3.98
CA LYS A 162 -14.53 6.93 3.44
C LYS A 162 -15.44 8.16 3.32
N GLU A 163 -16.68 8.00 2.83
CA GLU A 163 -17.60 9.13 2.73
C GLU A 163 -18.02 9.66 4.11
N GLN A 164 -18.14 8.80 5.12
CA GLN A 164 -18.47 9.21 6.49
C GLN A 164 -17.36 10.04 7.14
N ILE A 165 -16.08 9.66 6.98
CA ILE A 165 -14.94 10.38 7.56
C ILE A 165 -14.40 11.51 6.68
N LYS A 166 -14.93 11.67 5.48
CA LYS A 166 -14.41 12.57 4.43
C LYS A 166 -14.27 14.03 4.87
N THR A 167 -15.29 14.55 5.58
CA THR A 167 -15.30 15.94 6.02
C THR A 167 -14.18 16.20 7.03
N THR A 168 -13.97 15.28 7.96
CA THR A 168 -12.90 15.35 8.98
C THR A 168 -11.53 15.28 8.31
N VAL A 169 -11.30 14.26 7.48
CA VAL A 169 -10.00 14.02 6.83
C VAL A 169 -9.60 15.16 5.89
N LYS A 170 -10.55 15.81 5.21
CA LYS A 170 -10.27 16.94 4.31
C LYS A 170 -9.71 18.19 5.02
N GLN A 171 -9.95 18.34 6.32
CA GLN A 171 -9.48 19.48 7.11
C GLN A 171 -8.04 19.32 7.59
N TRP A 172 -7.47 18.12 7.46
CA TRP A 172 -6.14 17.82 7.96
C TRP A 172 -5.03 18.48 7.13
N LYS A 173 -3.86 18.64 7.76
CA LYS A 173 -2.68 19.18 7.09
C LYS A 173 -2.26 18.28 5.94
N LYS A 174 -2.14 18.87 4.76
CA LYS A 174 -1.68 18.18 3.55
C LYS A 174 -0.18 18.44 3.37
N ALA A 175 0.57 17.36 3.18
CA ALA A 175 1.89 17.47 2.55
C ALA A 175 1.73 17.93 1.10
N LYS A 176 2.81 18.41 0.48
CA LYS A 176 2.81 18.59 -0.97
C LYS A 176 2.55 17.24 -1.65
N ASP A 177 1.83 17.27 -2.77
CA ASP A 177 1.42 16.05 -3.47
C ASP A 177 2.63 15.19 -3.91
N THR A 178 3.78 15.81 -4.15
CA THR A 178 5.05 15.14 -4.45
C THR A 178 5.82 14.64 -3.22
N GLU A 179 5.41 14.99 -2.01
CA GLU A 179 6.14 14.65 -0.76
C GLU A 179 5.43 13.56 0.07
N PHE A 180 4.09 13.43 -0.05
CA PHE A 180 3.32 12.57 0.85
C PHE A 180 3.71 11.08 0.73
N TYR A 181 4.07 10.62 -0.48
CA TYR A 181 4.48 9.23 -0.64
C TYR A 181 5.82 8.93 0.06
N GLN A 182 6.77 9.88 0.02
CA GLN A 182 8.01 9.75 0.77
C GLN A 182 7.75 9.77 2.29
N ASN A 183 6.83 10.63 2.74
CA ASN A 183 6.41 10.64 4.16
C ASN A 183 5.77 9.31 4.57
N TYR A 184 4.95 8.73 3.70
CA TYR A 184 4.39 7.40 3.89
C TYR A 184 5.48 6.32 4.01
N LEU A 185 6.44 6.28 3.10
CA LEU A 185 7.56 5.32 3.15
C LEU A 185 8.37 5.48 4.44
N ASN A 186 8.67 6.71 4.82
CA ASN A 186 9.40 7.01 6.06
C ASN A 186 8.61 6.53 7.29
N LEU A 187 7.30 6.80 7.34
CA LEU A 187 6.43 6.32 8.42
C LEU A 187 6.49 4.79 8.55
N LEU A 188 6.36 4.05 7.45
CA LEU A 188 6.41 2.59 7.50
C LEU A 188 7.78 2.07 7.96
N LYS A 189 8.87 2.64 7.43
CA LYS A 189 10.25 2.25 7.78
C LYS A 189 10.57 2.56 9.25
N GLU A 190 10.16 3.72 9.75
CA GLU A 190 10.35 4.09 11.14
C GLU A 190 9.57 3.17 12.10
N VAL A 191 8.31 2.86 11.77
CA VAL A 191 7.49 1.95 12.59
C VAL A 191 8.07 0.54 12.57
N ALA A 192 8.49 0.03 11.42
CA ALA A 192 9.13 -1.28 11.31
C ALA A 192 10.42 -1.36 12.15
N ASN A 193 11.25 -0.31 12.08
CA ASN A 193 12.49 -0.22 12.86
C ASN A 193 12.20 -0.19 14.38
N ASP A 194 11.22 0.60 14.82
CA ASP A 194 10.85 0.69 16.25
C ASP A 194 10.14 -0.58 16.76
N LEU A 195 9.48 -1.33 15.87
CA LEU A 195 8.87 -2.63 16.19
C LEU A 195 9.97 -3.68 16.47
N GLY A 196 11.08 -3.62 15.75
CA GLY A 196 12.19 -4.58 15.88
C GLY A 196 11.84 -5.95 15.30
N ASN A 197 12.50 -7.01 15.80
CA ASN A 197 12.24 -8.39 15.41
C ASN A 197 12.32 -8.67 13.90
N ASN A 198 13.22 -7.96 13.18
CA ASN A 198 13.36 -8.00 11.71
C ASN A 198 12.10 -7.59 10.94
N ALA A 199 11.19 -6.85 11.57
CA ALA A 199 10.03 -6.31 10.88
C ALA A 199 10.47 -5.38 9.74
N THR A 200 9.74 -5.45 8.65
CA THR A 200 9.98 -4.65 7.44
C THR A 200 8.83 -3.69 7.19
N HIS A 201 9.05 -2.69 6.36
CA HIS A 201 7.99 -1.79 5.93
C HIS A 201 6.89 -2.53 5.15
N HIS A 202 7.18 -3.69 4.54
CA HIS A 202 6.18 -4.55 3.92
C HIS A 202 5.20 -5.14 4.93
N ASP A 203 5.70 -5.52 6.10
CA ASP A 203 4.87 -6.09 7.15
C ASP A 203 3.85 -5.05 7.63
N ILE A 204 4.30 -3.80 7.79
CA ILE A 204 3.42 -2.69 8.17
C ILE A 204 2.42 -2.35 7.06
N GLU A 205 2.88 -2.30 5.78
CA GLU A 205 2.01 -2.11 4.61
C GLU A 205 0.90 -3.17 4.56
N MET A 206 1.30 -4.44 4.65
CA MET A 206 0.38 -5.58 4.53
C MET A 206 -0.55 -5.69 5.73
N LEU A 207 -0.10 -5.28 6.92
CA LEU A 207 -0.94 -5.17 8.11
C LEU A 207 -2.04 -4.10 7.92
N LEU A 208 -1.67 -2.91 7.47
CA LEU A 208 -2.61 -1.84 7.14
C LEU A 208 -3.61 -2.28 6.07
N PHE A 209 -3.13 -2.99 5.04
CA PHE A 209 -3.99 -3.54 4.00
C PHE A 209 -5.00 -4.55 4.55
N ALA A 210 -4.56 -5.47 5.41
CA ALA A 210 -5.39 -6.55 5.93
C ALA A 210 -6.50 -6.04 6.86
N TYR A 211 -6.19 -5.08 7.73
CA TYR A 211 -7.14 -4.50 8.69
C TYR A 211 -7.98 -3.35 8.15
N ALA A 212 -7.87 -3.01 6.87
CA ALA A 212 -8.47 -1.78 6.33
C ALA A 212 -9.99 -1.68 6.50
N GLU A 213 -10.73 -2.78 6.41
CA GLU A 213 -12.19 -2.77 6.57
C GLU A 213 -12.58 -2.58 8.03
N GLU A 214 -11.88 -3.25 8.94
CA GLU A 214 -12.12 -3.14 10.38
C GLU A 214 -11.81 -1.72 10.86
N LEU A 215 -10.64 -1.20 10.54
CA LEU A 215 -10.23 0.16 10.90
C LEU A 215 -11.18 1.21 10.32
N ALA A 216 -11.64 1.02 9.07
CA ALA A 216 -12.61 1.91 8.44
C ALA A 216 -13.92 1.99 9.23
N MET A 217 -14.45 0.84 9.64
CA MET A 217 -15.69 0.77 10.43
C MET A 217 -15.51 1.39 11.82
N LEU A 218 -14.39 1.12 12.48
CA LEU A 218 -14.09 1.71 13.79
C LEU A 218 -14.01 3.24 13.71
N ALA A 219 -13.31 3.79 12.70
CA ALA A 219 -13.22 5.22 12.50
C ALA A 219 -14.58 5.88 12.19
N ALA A 220 -15.40 5.24 11.36
CA ALA A 220 -16.73 5.73 11.05
C ALA A 220 -17.64 5.76 12.30
N ASN A 221 -17.60 4.71 13.13
CA ASN A 221 -18.35 4.65 14.38
C ASN A 221 -17.85 5.69 15.39
N HIS A 222 -16.54 5.92 15.48
CA HIS A 222 -15.96 6.95 16.35
C HIS A 222 -16.50 8.34 16.00
N GLN A 223 -16.56 8.69 14.72
CA GLN A 223 -17.10 9.96 14.24
C GLN A 223 -18.60 10.13 14.56
N ASN A 224 -19.39 9.08 14.40
CA ASN A 224 -20.83 9.11 14.71
C ASN A 224 -21.12 9.34 16.20
N ASN A 225 -20.20 8.95 17.08
CA ASN A 225 -20.34 9.15 18.54
C ASN A 225 -19.93 10.57 18.99
N LEU A 226 -19.25 11.34 18.14
CA LEU A 226 -18.81 12.72 18.41
C LEU A 226 -19.75 13.77 17.81
N SER A 227 -20.67 13.38 16.93
CA SER A 227 -21.65 14.24 16.24
C SER A 227 -23.00 14.16 16.91
#